data_c21699eeb16924ac9d794f7afedac796
#
_entry.id   c21699eeb16924ac9d794f7afedac796
#
_cell.length_a   1.000
_cell.length_b   1.000
_cell.length_c   1.000
_cell.angle_alpha   90.00
_cell.angle_beta   90.00
_cell.angle_gamma   90.00
#
_symmetry.space_group_name_H-M   'P 1'
#
loop_
_entity.id
_entity.type
_entity.pdbx_description
1 polymer ?
#
loop_
_entity_poly.entity_id
_entity_poly.type
_entity_poly.pdbx_seq_one_letter_code
_entity_poly.pdbx_strand_id
1 'polypeptide(L)'
;MSAIRLADAAKHDAGLPHQLAAWNGLQETLTAKQVEDFAEAYRAAPKPKVGLFQPGSPFSYKLTPNVTYGELTQQSEARRFVAQHQCDTALVLAQFVQKARDHFGGPAIITSGHRPPKINAQVGGASQSEHLYSAKDTGAVDFYVDGTSVYTLQAWADKEWPYSLGLGAPRGFIHIGMRPGKPRIRWDY
;
A
#
# COMPACT_ATOMS: atom_id res chain seq x y z
N MET A 1 27.62 -25.28 19.65
CA MET A 1 27.13 -24.37 18.58
C MET A 1 26.34 -23.25 19.25
N SER A 2 26.66 -22.00 18.99
CA SER A 2 25.93 -20.88 19.59
C SER A 2 24.61 -20.67 18.84
N ALA A 3 23.53 -20.49 19.58
CA ALA A 3 22.24 -20.11 18.99
C ALA A 3 22.25 -18.63 18.61
N ILE A 4 21.69 -18.32 17.47
CA ILE A 4 21.52 -16.95 16.97
C ILE A 4 20.05 -16.58 17.16
N ARG A 5 19.80 -15.41 17.75
CA ARG A 5 18.43 -14.88 17.86
C ARG A 5 17.94 -14.37 16.51
N LEU A 6 16.63 -14.39 16.28
CA LEU A 6 16.02 -13.86 15.05
C LEU A 6 16.47 -12.43 14.72
N ALA A 7 16.63 -11.59 15.75
CA ALA A 7 17.14 -10.22 15.57
C ALA A 7 18.60 -10.16 15.05
N ASP A 8 19.41 -11.15 15.39
CA ASP A 8 20.80 -11.23 14.90
C ASP A 8 20.85 -11.80 13.47
N ALA A 9 19.95 -12.72 13.14
CA ALA A 9 19.80 -13.23 11.78
C ALA A 9 19.41 -12.12 10.79
N ALA A 10 18.61 -11.14 11.22
CA ALA A 10 18.23 -10.00 10.41
C ALA A 10 19.40 -9.13 9.90
N LYS A 11 20.55 -9.18 10.57
CA LYS A 11 21.77 -8.45 10.15
C LYS A 11 22.38 -9.00 8.87
N HIS A 12 22.07 -10.24 8.50
CA HIS A 12 22.60 -10.89 7.31
C HIS A 12 21.77 -10.63 6.04
N ASP A 13 20.46 -10.44 6.20
CA ASP A 13 19.56 -10.12 5.09
C ASP A 13 18.27 -9.47 5.65
N ALA A 14 17.91 -8.28 5.18
CA ALA A 14 16.73 -7.55 5.66
C ALA A 14 15.40 -8.28 5.40
N GLY A 15 15.33 -9.19 4.41
CA GLY A 15 14.15 -10.01 4.11
C GLY A 15 14.05 -11.28 4.98
N LEU A 16 15.14 -11.67 5.61
CA LEU A 16 15.24 -12.93 6.35
C LEU A 16 14.33 -13.02 7.59
N PRO A 17 14.10 -11.94 8.38
CA PRO A 17 13.31 -12.05 9.61
C PRO A 17 11.90 -12.59 9.40
N HIS A 18 11.22 -12.17 8.35
CA HIS A 18 9.87 -12.63 8.06
C HIS A 18 9.82 -14.10 7.63
N GLN A 19 10.81 -14.51 6.85
CA GLN A 19 10.94 -15.90 6.40
C GLN A 19 11.29 -16.82 7.56
N LEU A 20 12.22 -16.42 8.42
CA LEU A 20 12.60 -17.16 9.61
C LEU A 20 11.49 -17.27 10.64
N ALA A 21 10.69 -16.22 10.84
CA ALA A 21 9.54 -16.23 11.72
C ALA A 21 8.47 -17.22 11.24
N ALA A 22 8.21 -17.25 9.93
CA ALA A 22 7.26 -18.19 9.33
C ALA A 22 7.73 -19.65 9.39
N TRP A 23 9.04 -19.89 9.20
CA TRP A 23 9.64 -21.23 9.17
C TRP A 23 9.88 -21.78 10.56
N ASN A 24 10.31 -20.95 11.50
CA ASN A 24 10.71 -21.38 12.84
C ASN A 24 9.53 -21.57 13.80
N GLY A 25 8.35 -21.14 13.44
CA GLY A 25 7.15 -21.28 14.25
C GLY A 25 7.27 -20.61 15.62
N LEU A 26 7.56 -21.36 16.67
CA LEU A 26 7.61 -20.89 18.06
C LEU A 26 9.03 -20.76 18.64
N GLN A 27 10.08 -21.01 17.87
CA GLN A 27 11.46 -20.94 18.35
C GLN A 27 12.02 -19.52 18.22
N GLU A 28 12.57 -19.01 19.29
CA GLU A 28 13.19 -17.67 19.31
C GLU A 28 14.66 -17.69 18.89
N THR A 29 15.28 -18.87 18.82
CA THR A 29 16.72 -19.01 18.51
C THR A 29 16.97 -20.11 17.49
N LEU A 30 17.94 -19.88 16.63
CA LEU A 30 18.45 -20.82 15.64
C LEU A 30 19.95 -21.05 15.85
N THR A 31 20.45 -22.23 15.50
CA THR A 31 21.87 -22.47 15.41
C THR A 31 22.47 -21.72 14.22
N ALA A 32 23.74 -21.38 14.28
CA ALA A 32 24.44 -20.72 13.17
C ALA A 32 24.30 -21.51 11.85
N LYS A 33 24.39 -22.84 11.92
CA LYS A 33 24.19 -23.73 10.75
C LYS A 33 22.78 -23.61 10.16
N GLN A 34 21.74 -23.57 10.98
CA GLN A 34 20.37 -23.42 10.50
C GLN A 34 20.11 -22.08 9.82
N VAL A 35 20.75 -21.01 10.33
CA VAL A 35 20.68 -19.68 9.67
C VAL A 35 21.35 -19.71 8.32
N GLU A 36 22.52 -20.35 8.23
CA GLU A 36 23.29 -20.44 6.98
C GLU A 36 22.56 -21.31 5.93
N ASP A 37 22.09 -22.48 6.33
CA ASP A 37 21.28 -23.38 5.47
C ASP A 37 20.03 -22.69 4.96
N PHE A 38 19.35 -21.91 5.82
CA PHE A 38 18.16 -21.13 5.42
C PHE A 38 18.53 -19.99 4.46
N ALA A 39 19.61 -19.27 4.75
CA ALA A 39 20.08 -18.18 3.90
C ALA A 39 20.49 -18.69 2.50
N GLU A 40 21.12 -19.84 2.44
CA GLU A 40 21.49 -20.50 1.17
C GLU A 40 20.21 -20.93 0.40
N ALA A 41 19.28 -21.60 1.07
CA ALA A 41 18.00 -21.99 0.47
C ALA A 41 17.19 -20.77 0.00
N TYR A 42 17.20 -19.66 0.77
CA TYR A 42 16.52 -18.41 0.41
C TYR A 42 17.15 -17.75 -0.82
N ARG A 43 18.50 -17.78 -0.94
CA ARG A 43 19.21 -17.24 -2.11
C ARG A 43 19.02 -18.12 -3.35
N ALA A 44 18.96 -19.45 -3.17
CA ALA A 44 18.77 -20.43 -4.25
C ALA A 44 17.30 -20.53 -4.68
N ALA A 45 16.35 -20.19 -3.80
CA ALA A 45 14.95 -20.18 -4.17
C ALA A 45 14.73 -19.22 -5.34
N PRO A 46 13.97 -19.63 -6.39
CA PRO A 46 13.61 -18.72 -7.46
C PRO A 46 12.88 -17.55 -6.81
N LYS A 47 13.55 -16.40 -6.76
CA LYS A 47 12.92 -15.16 -6.30
C LYS A 47 11.66 -15.02 -7.14
N PRO A 48 10.47 -14.87 -6.51
CA PRO A 48 9.28 -14.62 -7.29
C PRO A 48 9.66 -13.47 -8.21
N LYS A 49 9.57 -13.68 -9.51
CA LYS A 49 9.64 -12.58 -10.46
C LYS A 49 8.56 -11.64 -9.96
N VAL A 50 8.94 -10.55 -9.34
CA VAL A 50 8.02 -9.45 -9.05
C VAL A 50 7.63 -8.97 -10.43
N GLY A 51 6.60 -9.62 -10.97
CA GLY A 51 6.06 -9.26 -12.26
C GLY A 51 5.68 -7.80 -12.17
N LEU A 52 5.92 -7.06 -13.23
CA LEU A 52 5.50 -5.65 -13.30
C LEU A 52 4.03 -5.59 -12.87
N PHE A 53 3.69 -4.66 -11.97
CA PHE A 53 2.30 -4.46 -11.57
C PHE A 53 1.49 -4.06 -12.81
N GLN A 54 0.49 -4.86 -13.14
CA GLN A 54 -0.27 -4.73 -14.38
C GLN A 54 -1.74 -5.13 -14.16
N PRO A 55 -2.63 -4.76 -15.07
CA PRO A 55 -3.99 -5.29 -15.07
C PRO A 55 -3.98 -6.82 -15.02
N GLY A 56 -4.80 -7.41 -14.14
CA GLY A 56 -4.81 -8.86 -13.92
C GLY A 56 -3.86 -9.37 -12.82
N SER A 57 -3.00 -8.52 -12.26
CA SER A 57 -2.21 -8.89 -11.06
C SER A 57 -3.11 -9.42 -9.94
N PRO A 58 -2.67 -10.40 -9.13
CA PRO A 58 -3.48 -10.94 -8.04
C PRO A 58 -3.73 -9.86 -6.98
N PHE A 59 -4.84 -9.94 -6.25
CA PHE A 59 -5.15 -8.98 -5.18
C PHE A 59 -4.09 -8.95 -4.07
N SER A 60 -3.39 -10.05 -3.85
CA SER A 60 -2.26 -10.14 -2.92
C SER A 60 -0.98 -9.45 -3.41
N TYR A 61 -0.98 -8.90 -4.64
CA TYR A 61 0.19 -8.20 -5.15
C TYR A 61 0.54 -7.01 -4.25
N LYS A 62 1.78 -6.98 -3.78
CA LYS A 62 2.31 -5.92 -2.92
C LYS A 62 2.71 -4.71 -3.76
N LEU A 63 2.00 -3.60 -3.61
CA LEU A 63 2.35 -2.30 -4.18
C LEU A 63 3.48 -1.65 -3.39
N THR A 64 3.45 -1.85 -2.07
CA THR A 64 4.48 -1.46 -1.10
C THR A 64 4.57 -2.57 -0.04
N PRO A 65 5.49 -2.53 0.91
CA PRO A 65 5.59 -3.55 1.96
C PRO A 65 4.26 -3.82 2.69
N ASN A 66 3.41 -2.81 2.87
CA ASN A 66 2.19 -2.90 3.67
C ASN A 66 0.91 -2.51 2.92
N VAL A 67 0.97 -2.22 1.63
CA VAL A 67 -0.21 -1.90 0.81
C VAL A 67 -0.31 -2.89 -0.34
N THR A 68 -1.48 -3.51 -0.49
CA THR A 68 -1.75 -4.47 -1.55
C THR A 68 -2.68 -3.89 -2.63
N TYR A 69 -2.67 -4.49 -3.80
CA TYR A 69 -3.63 -4.18 -4.85
C TYR A 69 -5.07 -4.43 -4.41
N GLY A 70 -5.28 -5.50 -3.63
CA GLY A 70 -6.60 -5.85 -3.11
C GLY A 70 -7.20 -4.78 -2.22
N GLU A 71 -6.41 -4.06 -1.43
CA GLU A 71 -6.91 -2.95 -0.61
C GLU A 71 -7.43 -1.79 -1.47
N LEU A 72 -6.73 -1.44 -2.57
CA LEU A 72 -7.17 -0.38 -3.48
C LEU A 72 -8.43 -0.76 -4.28
N THR A 73 -8.67 -2.04 -4.47
CA THR A 73 -9.82 -2.55 -5.21
C THR A 73 -10.89 -3.18 -4.32
N GLN A 74 -10.69 -3.11 -2.98
CA GLN A 74 -11.55 -3.78 -1.99
C GLN A 74 -11.76 -5.26 -2.30
N GLN A 75 -10.74 -5.94 -2.81
CA GLN A 75 -10.71 -7.34 -3.24
C GLN A 75 -11.86 -7.73 -4.18
N SER A 76 -12.38 -6.77 -4.95
CA SER A 76 -13.53 -6.94 -5.84
C SER A 76 -13.09 -7.08 -7.29
N GLU A 77 -13.51 -8.16 -7.95
CA GLU A 77 -13.28 -8.35 -9.39
C GLU A 77 -13.88 -7.18 -10.22
N ALA A 78 -15.03 -6.66 -9.79
CA ALA A 78 -15.67 -5.53 -10.45
C ALA A 78 -14.89 -4.21 -10.33
N ARG A 79 -13.89 -4.16 -9.46
CA ARG A 79 -13.02 -2.99 -9.24
C ARG A 79 -11.59 -3.19 -9.78
N ARG A 80 -11.33 -4.26 -10.52
CA ARG A 80 -9.99 -4.48 -11.11
C ARG A 80 -9.63 -3.36 -12.06
N PHE A 81 -8.35 -3.06 -12.10
CA PHE A 81 -7.79 -2.21 -13.14
C PHE A 81 -7.82 -2.92 -14.49
N VAL A 82 -8.07 -2.14 -15.53
CA VAL A 82 -8.16 -2.63 -16.92
C VAL A 82 -7.10 -1.99 -17.82
N ALA A 83 -6.38 -0.98 -17.34
CA ALA A 83 -5.36 -0.26 -18.09
C ALA A 83 -4.10 -0.02 -17.26
N GLN A 84 -2.93 -0.02 -17.91
CA GLN A 84 -1.64 0.15 -17.23
C GLN A 84 -1.52 1.48 -16.49
N HIS A 85 -2.06 2.59 -17.04
CA HIS A 85 -2.01 3.88 -16.38
C HIS A 85 -2.68 3.90 -14.99
N GLN A 86 -3.69 3.04 -14.78
CA GLN A 86 -4.34 2.86 -13.48
C GLN A 86 -3.38 2.22 -12.48
N CYS A 87 -2.64 1.22 -12.92
CA CYS A 87 -1.60 0.57 -12.12
C CYS A 87 -0.48 1.56 -11.74
N ASP A 88 -0.02 2.34 -12.71
CA ASP A 88 1.05 3.31 -12.50
C ASP A 88 0.65 4.39 -11.49
N THR A 89 -0.57 4.92 -11.61
CA THR A 89 -1.11 5.90 -10.64
C THR A 89 -1.30 5.28 -9.25
N ALA A 90 -1.79 4.05 -9.19
CA ALA A 90 -1.98 3.33 -7.93
C ALA A 90 -0.67 3.13 -7.16
N LEU A 91 0.44 2.87 -7.85
CA LEU A 91 1.77 2.77 -7.21
C LEU A 91 2.17 4.08 -6.53
N VAL A 92 1.95 5.23 -7.16
CA VAL A 92 2.26 6.55 -6.59
C VAL A 92 1.42 6.79 -5.33
N LEU A 93 0.12 6.50 -5.38
CA LEU A 93 -0.79 6.65 -4.24
C LEU A 93 -0.42 5.70 -3.09
N ALA A 94 -0.14 4.43 -3.40
CA ALA A 94 0.26 3.43 -2.41
C ALA A 94 1.58 3.81 -1.71
N GLN A 95 2.54 4.40 -2.42
CA GLN A 95 3.78 4.91 -1.83
C GLN A 95 3.51 6.01 -0.79
N PHE A 96 2.55 6.90 -1.04
CA PHE A 96 2.20 7.92 -0.05
C PHE A 96 1.45 7.34 1.14
N VAL A 97 0.55 6.38 0.93
CA VAL A 97 -0.11 5.63 2.02
C VAL A 97 0.94 4.92 2.90
N GLN A 98 1.93 4.29 2.28
CA GLN A 98 3.05 3.68 3.01
C GLN A 98 3.84 4.73 3.80
N LYS A 99 4.15 5.88 3.20
CA LYS A 99 4.85 6.98 3.86
C LYS A 99 4.09 7.48 5.10
N ALA A 100 2.77 7.61 5.00
CA ALA A 100 1.92 7.98 6.13
C ALA A 100 1.97 6.93 7.25
N ARG A 101 1.84 5.64 6.86
CA ARG A 101 1.94 4.51 7.79
C ARG A 101 3.28 4.52 8.55
N ASP A 102 4.36 4.72 7.86
CA ASP A 102 5.71 4.69 8.44
C ASP A 102 5.96 5.91 9.34
N HIS A 103 5.41 7.08 8.96
CA HIS A 103 5.52 8.31 9.74
C HIS A 103 4.76 8.24 11.07
N PHE A 104 3.56 7.68 11.06
CA PHE A 104 2.70 7.63 12.25
C PHE A 104 2.81 6.32 13.04
N GLY A 105 3.44 5.29 12.48
CA GLY A 105 3.70 4.02 13.16
C GLY A 105 2.50 3.10 13.29
N GLY A 106 1.31 3.47 12.78
CA GLY A 106 0.08 2.69 12.82
C GLY A 106 -0.30 2.08 11.47
N PRO A 107 -1.18 1.06 11.43
CA PRO A 107 -1.72 0.54 10.18
C PRO A 107 -2.45 1.63 9.39
N ALA A 108 -2.16 1.76 8.09
CA ALA A 108 -2.96 2.59 7.19
C ALA A 108 -4.13 1.75 6.67
N ILE A 109 -5.35 2.24 6.89
CA ILE A 109 -6.58 1.57 6.51
C ILE A 109 -7.20 2.29 5.31
N ILE A 110 -7.22 1.62 4.17
CA ILE A 110 -7.81 2.13 2.94
C ILE A 110 -9.31 1.89 2.96
N THR A 111 -10.10 2.94 2.95
CA THR A 111 -11.56 2.89 2.98
C THR A 111 -12.18 2.94 1.58
N SER A 112 -11.49 3.55 0.62
CA SER A 112 -11.90 3.57 -0.79
C SER A 112 -10.69 3.74 -1.71
N GLY A 113 -10.69 3.03 -2.83
CA GLY A 113 -9.72 3.17 -3.90
C GLY A 113 -10.43 3.24 -5.25
N HIS A 114 -10.13 2.34 -6.18
CA HIS A 114 -10.73 2.33 -7.52
C HIS A 114 -12.25 2.11 -7.50
N ARG A 115 -12.97 2.98 -8.14
CA ARG A 115 -14.42 2.91 -8.36
C ARG A 115 -14.73 3.01 -9.85
N PRO A 116 -14.89 1.90 -10.59
CA PRO A 116 -15.38 1.95 -11.97
C PRO A 116 -16.70 2.70 -12.09
N PRO A 117 -17.08 3.22 -13.27
CA PRO A 117 -18.22 4.13 -13.44
C PRO A 117 -19.52 3.63 -12.79
N LYS A 118 -19.87 2.35 -12.95
CA LYS A 118 -21.07 1.75 -12.35
C LYS A 118 -21.04 1.82 -10.82
N ILE A 119 -19.91 1.46 -10.21
CA ILE A 119 -19.76 1.49 -8.76
C ILE A 119 -19.74 2.93 -8.26
N ASN A 120 -19.04 3.83 -8.97
CA ASN A 120 -19.01 5.25 -8.61
C ASN A 120 -20.41 5.87 -8.59
N ALA A 121 -21.24 5.56 -9.59
CA ALA A 121 -22.63 6.00 -9.65
C ALA A 121 -23.48 5.43 -8.48
N GLN A 122 -23.31 4.16 -8.15
CA GLN A 122 -24.03 3.50 -7.05
C GLN A 122 -23.75 4.15 -5.68
N VAL A 123 -22.55 4.68 -5.46
CA VAL A 123 -22.20 5.36 -4.21
C VAL A 123 -22.40 6.88 -4.26
N GLY A 124 -23.04 7.38 -5.30
CA GLY A 124 -23.30 8.83 -5.46
C GLY A 124 -22.04 9.65 -5.75
N GLY A 125 -20.98 9.02 -6.27
CA GLY A 125 -19.73 9.72 -6.58
C GLY A 125 -19.87 10.66 -7.77
N ALA A 126 -19.11 11.77 -7.76
CA ALA A 126 -19.09 12.74 -8.85
C ALA A 126 -18.71 12.09 -10.19
N SER A 127 -19.29 12.57 -11.29
CA SER A 127 -19.05 12.04 -12.64
C SER A 127 -17.59 12.16 -13.11
N GLN A 128 -16.83 13.10 -12.52
CA GLN A 128 -15.41 13.31 -12.76
C GLN A 128 -14.55 12.96 -11.53
N SER A 129 -15.01 12.01 -10.73
CA SER A 129 -14.28 11.55 -9.55
C SER A 129 -12.89 11.02 -9.90
N GLU A 130 -11.89 11.35 -9.11
CA GLU A 130 -10.53 10.80 -9.23
C GLU A 130 -10.52 9.28 -8.99
N HIS A 131 -11.43 8.75 -8.20
CA HIS A 131 -11.59 7.31 -7.97
C HIS A 131 -11.94 6.50 -9.23
N LEU A 132 -12.32 7.15 -10.32
CA LEU A 132 -12.56 6.48 -11.62
C LEU A 132 -11.28 6.01 -12.28
N TYR A 133 -10.13 6.61 -11.98
CA TYR A 133 -8.86 6.32 -12.66
C TYR A 133 -9.00 6.41 -14.19
N SER A 134 -9.77 7.41 -14.64
CA SER A 134 -10.27 7.52 -16.02
C SER A 134 -9.21 7.89 -17.05
N ALA A 135 -8.08 8.44 -16.63
CA ALA A 135 -7.00 8.90 -17.49
C ALA A 135 -5.64 8.70 -16.82
N LYS A 136 -4.57 8.87 -17.60
CA LYS A 136 -3.20 8.90 -17.07
C LYS A 136 -3.09 9.98 -15.99
N ASP A 137 -2.35 9.65 -14.92
CA ASP A 137 -2.16 10.49 -13.74
C ASP A 137 -3.48 10.86 -13.01
N THR A 138 -4.55 10.08 -13.22
CA THR A 138 -5.82 10.25 -12.50
C THR A 138 -6.08 9.04 -11.62
N GLY A 139 -6.29 9.28 -10.33
CA GLY A 139 -6.61 8.25 -9.35
C GLY A 139 -6.73 8.83 -7.96
N ALA A 140 -7.34 8.08 -7.04
CA ALA A 140 -7.49 8.49 -5.65
C ALA A 140 -7.57 7.30 -4.69
N VAL A 141 -7.20 7.58 -3.44
CA VAL A 141 -7.36 6.69 -2.29
C VAL A 141 -7.88 7.49 -1.10
N ASP A 142 -8.92 6.97 -0.46
CA ASP A 142 -9.39 7.44 0.84
C ASP A 142 -8.82 6.52 1.92
N PHE A 143 -8.20 7.09 2.96
CA PHE A 143 -7.61 6.29 4.04
C PHE A 143 -7.49 7.06 5.35
N TYR A 144 -7.24 6.32 6.43
CA TYR A 144 -6.78 6.86 7.71
C TYR A 144 -5.65 5.98 8.25
N VAL A 145 -4.96 6.46 9.29
CA VAL A 145 -3.95 5.67 10.01
C VAL A 145 -4.49 5.36 11.39
N ASP A 146 -4.57 4.08 11.72
CA ASP A 146 -5.08 3.63 13.02
C ASP A 146 -4.19 4.14 14.16
N GLY A 147 -4.83 4.54 15.28
CA GLY A 147 -4.14 5.16 16.40
C GLY A 147 -3.73 6.64 16.17
N THR A 148 -4.02 7.23 14.99
CA THR A 148 -3.70 8.62 14.68
C THR A 148 -4.98 9.43 14.45
N SER A 149 -5.06 10.62 15.03
CA SER A 149 -6.14 11.56 14.72
C SER A 149 -6.15 11.90 13.24
N VAL A 150 -7.31 11.75 12.58
CA VAL A 150 -7.44 12.08 11.15
C VAL A 150 -7.15 13.56 10.87
N TYR A 151 -7.40 14.44 11.80
CA TYR A 151 -7.00 15.86 11.70
C TYR A 151 -5.48 16.04 11.68
N THR A 152 -4.75 15.26 12.48
CA THR A 152 -3.28 15.25 12.49
C THR A 152 -2.73 14.68 11.17
N LEU A 153 -3.30 13.56 10.70
CA LEU A 153 -2.98 12.98 9.41
C LEU A 153 -3.23 13.97 8.26
N GLN A 154 -4.38 14.67 8.29
CA GLN A 154 -4.74 15.66 7.26
C GLN A 154 -3.77 16.84 7.24
N ALA A 155 -3.42 17.39 8.39
CA ALA A 155 -2.48 18.51 8.49
C ALA A 155 -1.07 18.13 8.01
N TRP A 156 -0.65 16.89 8.24
CA TRP A 156 0.60 16.35 7.73
C TRP A 156 0.50 16.14 6.22
N ALA A 157 -0.56 15.49 5.73
CA ALA A 157 -0.76 15.23 4.31
C ALA A 157 -0.85 16.51 3.47
N ASP A 158 -1.40 17.59 4.04
CA ASP A 158 -1.45 18.89 3.34
C ASP A 158 -0.06 19.44 3.02
N LYS A 159 0.92 19.19 3.86
CA LYS A 159 2.32 19.58 3.64
C LYS A 159 3.06 18.63 2.70
N GLU A 160 2.82 17.33 2.84
CA GLU A 160 3.61 16.28 2.22
C GLU A 160 3.07 15.79 0.86
N TRP A 161 1.75 15.94 0.60
CA TRP A 161 1.13 15.51 -0.64
C TRP A 161 1.04 16.68 -1.64
N PRO A 162 1.78 16.61 -2.77
CA PRO A 162 1.88 17.75 -3.67
C PRO A 162 0.68 17.92 -4.60
N TYR A 163 -0.21 16.93 -4.67
CA TYR A 163 -1.33 16.92 -5.64
C TYR A 163 -2.67 17.24 -4.97
N SER A 164 -3.76 16.64 -5.44
CA SER A 164 -5.10 16.89 -4.90
C SER A 164 -5.32 16.22 -3.54
N LEU A 165 -5.90 16.96 -2.59
CA LEU A 165 -6.23 16.50 -1.24
C LEU A 165 -7.62 16.97 -0.87
N GLY A 166 -8.50 16.03 -0.56
CA GLY A 166 -9.80 16.29 0.05
C GLY A 166 -9.71 16.24 1.57
N LEU A 167 -10.19 17.29 2.21
CA LEU A 167 -10.12 17.48 3.65
C LEU A 167 -11.28 16.74 4.34
N GLY A 168 -11.17 15.42 4.41
CA GLY A 168 -12.20 14.51 4.89
C GLY A 168 -12.13 14.17 6.38
N ALA A 169 -11.30 14.86 7.17
CA ALA A 169 -11.15 14.56 8.60
C ALA A 169 -12.47 14.55 9.40
N PRO A 170 -13.46 15.44 9.14
CA PRO A 170 -14.77 15.35 9.79
C PRO A 170 -15.54 14.07 9.48
N ARG A 171 -15.18 13.36 8.40
CA ARG A 171 -15.78 12.09 7.97
C ARG A 171 -14.95 10.87 8.34
N GLY A 172 -13.82 11.05 9.02
CA GLY A 172 -12.97 10.00 9.54
C GLY A 172 -11.92 9.46 8.54
N PHE A 173 -11.64 10.16 7.45
CA PHE A 173 -10.59 9.79 6.47
C PHE A 173 -9.98 11.03 5.82
N ILE A 174 -8.90 10.85 5.08
CA ILE A 174 -8.42 11.84 4.11
C ILE A 174 -8.50 11.26 2.70
N HIS A 175 -8.72 12.12 1.72
CA HIS A 175 -8.66 11.77 0.32
C HIS A 175 -7.37 12.29 -0.30
N ILE A 176 -6.52 11.40 -0.78
CA ILE A 176 -5.39 11.78 -1.64
C ILE A 176 -5.72 11.42 -3.08
N GLY A 177 -5.44 12.34 -4.00
CA GLY A 177 -5.74 12.12 -5.40
C GLY A 177 -4.74 12.77 -6.35
N MET A 178 -4.85 12.41 -7.60
CA MET A 178 -4.08 12.96 -8.72
C MET A 178 -5.04 13.28 -9.88
N ARG A 179 -4.73 14.32 -10.62
CA ARG A 179 -5.43 14.75 -11.84
C ARG A 179 -4.45 15.01 -12.97
N PRO A 180 -4.88 15.01 -14.24
CA PRO A 180 -4.03 15.41 -15.36
C PRO A 180 -3.37 16.77 -15.09
N GLY A 181 -2.08 16.90 -15.42
CA GLY A 181 -1.29 18.10 -15.09
C GLY A 181 -0.85 18.21 -13.63
N LYS A 182 -1.27 17.28 -12.77
CA LYS A 182 -0.85 17.13 -11.35
C LYS A 182 -0.98 18.43 -10.54
N PRO A 183 -2.13 19.14 -10.59
CA PRO A 183 -2.30 20.39 -9.84
C PRO A 183 -2.37 20.12 -8.34
N ARG A 184 -1.86 21.08 -7.54
CA ARG A 184 -2.10 21.09 -6.10
C ARG A 184 -3.46 21.69 -5.80
N ILE A 185 -4.42 20.86 -5.45
CA ILE A 185 -5.81 21.25 -5.14
C ILE A 185 -6.17 20.82 -3.73
N ARG A 186 -6.97 21.65 -3.03
CA ARG A 186 -7.53 21.37 -1.72
C ARG A 186 -9.03 21.68 -1.74
N TRP A 187 -9.83 20.81 -1.13
CA TRP A 187 -11.27 21.05 -0.99
C TRP A 187 -11.79 20.37 0.26
N ASP A 188 -12.87 20.91 0.83
CA ASP A 188 -13.61 20.29 1.91
C ASP A 188 -14.50 19.15 1.39
N TYR A 189 -14.65 18.10 2.22
CA TYR A 189 -15.39 16.90 1.84
C TYR A 189 -16.81 16.92 2.36
#